data_d1a5fcbe0a26f93cad3496c89b89d8d5
#
_entry.id   d1a5fcbe0a26f93cad3496c89b89d8d5
#
_cell.length_a   1.000
_cell.length_b   1.000
_cell.length_c   1.000
_cell.angle_alpha   90.00
_cell.angle_beta   90.00
_cell.angle_gamma   90.00
#
_symmetry.space_group_name_H-M   'P 1'
#
loop_
_entity.id
_entity.type
_entity.pdbx_description
1 polymer ?
#
loop_
_entity_poly.entity_id
_entity_poly.type
_entity_poly.pdbx_seq_one_letter_code
_entity_poly.pdbx_strand_id
1 'polypeptide(L)'
;MKKIINTILPLAYGSYFNTLALFSKEKVAKKAFVLFSSPRKGAILEHQKNYLNKAKGELVSVENIKLQTYTWEGNNKTVLLLHGWESNVYRWKNLIEFLKREDYNIIAFDAPAHGNSTGDFLNVPIYTACSERVIELYKPNYIIGHSMGGMTSMYHQYKNPTNTIEKVVSLGSPSELSEIIAHYQNLLKFNDTVLSSLNEYFKQIYGFHIEEFSISKFSSEFSTKGLLVHDEFDAIAPFSAAERIHKNWQNSTLLKTQGLGHSLHQDDVNFQIIDFLKSE
;
A
#
# COMPACT_ATOMS: atom_id res chain seq x y z
N MET A 1 15.25 26.45 7.05
CA MET A 1 15.03 26.28 5.61
C MET A 1 14.15 25.06 5.25
N LYS A 2 14.50 23.80 5.57
CA LYS A 2 13.65 22.62 5.21
C LYS A 2 12.18 22.72 5.68
N LYS A 3 11.92 23.20 6.90
CA LYS A 3 10.56 23.34 7.45
C LYS A 3 9.71 24.36 6.67
N ILE A 4 10.29 25.47 6.25
CA ILE A 4 9.63 26.52 5.44
C ILE A 4 9.32 25.97 4.03
N ILE A 5 10.25 25.29 3.39
CA ILE A 5 10.05 24.68 2.06
C ILE A 5 8.92 23.65 2.10
N ASN A 6 8.88 22.82 3.13
CA ASN A 6 7.83 21.79 3.28
C ASN A 6 6.42 22.40 3.51
N THR A 7 6.31 23.62 3.96
CA THR A 7 5.02 24.33 4.11
C THR A 7 4.65 25.12 2.85
N ILE A 8 5.61 25.81 2.24
CA ILE A 8 5.34 26.72 1.11
C ILE A 8 5.13 25.93 -0.20
N LEU A 9 5.89 24.86 -0.43
CA LEU A 9 5.83 24.10 -1.68
C LEU A 9 4.45 23.48 -1.95
N PRO A 10 3.79 22.83 -0.98
CA PRO A 10 2.42 22.35 -1.19
C PRO A 10 1.44 23.46 -1.55
N LEU A 11 1.50 24.61 -0.88
CA LEU A 11 0.64 25.77 -1.15
C LEU A 11 0.89 26.35 -2.55
N ALA A 12 2.13 26.39 -2.99
CA ALA A 12 2.48 26.83 -4.35
C ALA A 12 1.88 25.91 -5.42
N TYR A 13 1.91 24.58 -5.19
CA TYR A 13 1.23 23.62 -6.07
C TYR A 13 -0.28 23.83 -6.07
N GLY A 14 -0.90 24.02 -4.92
CA GLY A 14 -2.33 24.28 -4.84
C GLY A 14 -2.75 25.55 -5.57
N SER A 15 -2.02 26.67 -5.39
CA SER A 15 -2.24 27.91 -6.12
C SER A 15 -2.07 27.72 -7.63
N TYR A 16 -1.05 27.00 -8.06
CA TYR A 16 -0.83 26.65 -9.46
C TYR A 16 -2.00 25.85 -10.03
N PHE A 17 -2.48 24.82 -9.31
CA PHE A 17 -3.61 24.01 -9.74
C PHE A 17 -4.91 24.84 -9.83
N ASN A 18 -5.18 25.68 -8.83
CA ASN A 18 -6.34 26.57 -8.83
C ASN A 18 -6.35 27.50 -10.06
N THR A 19 -5.20 28.07 -10.39
CA THR A 19 -5.04 28.91 -11.57
C THR A 19 -5.20 28.11 -12.87
N LEU A 20 -4.56 26.94 -12.96
CA LEU A 20 -4.64 26.09 -14.16
C LEU A 20 -6.06 25.58 -14.42
N ALA A 21 -6.85 25.34 -13.36
CA ALA A 21 -8.25 24.89 -13.47
C ALA A 21 -9.14 25.90 -14.19
N LEU A 22 -8.83 27.19 -14.16
CA LEU A 22 -9.55 28.23 -14.89
C LEU A 22 -9.40 28.10 -16.42
N PHE A 23 -8.31 27.47 -16.87
CA PHE A 23 -7.98 27.33 -18.30
C PHE A 23 -8.20 25.92 -18.83
N SER A 24 -7.96 24.86 -18.03
CA SER A 24 -8.08 23.49 -18.47
C SER A 24 -8.29 22.51 -17.32
N LYS A 25 -9.50 21.98 -17.19
CA LYS A 25 -9.85 20.93 -16.22
C LYS A 25 -9.08 19.63 -16.48
N GLU A 26 -8.89 19.24 -17.73
CA GLU A 26 -8.12 18.06 -18.10
C GLU A 26 -6.65 18.15 -17.69
N LYS A 27 -6.00 19.28 -18.01
CA LYS A 27 -4.58 19.46 -17.69
C LYS A 27 -4.35 19.52 -16.18
N VAL A 28 -5.24 20.16 -15.43
CA VAL A 28 -5.09 20.24 -13.96
C VAL A 28 -5.32 18.89 -13.32
N ALA A 29 -6.32 18.12 -13.77
CA ALA A 29 -6.59 16.78 -13.28
C ALA A 29 -5.37 15.86 -13.47
N LYS A 30 -4.81 15.83 -14.67
CA LYS A 30 -3.61 15.04 -14.99
C LYS A 30 -2.41 15.44 -14.13
N LYS A 31 -2.17 16.75 -13.95
CA LYS A 31 -1.03 17.23 -13.12
C LYS A 31 -1.24 16.96 -11.63
N ALA A 32 -2.45 17.13 -11.10
CA ALA A 32 -2.77 16.79 -9.73
C ALA A 32 -2.62 15.28 -9.48
N PHE A 33 -3.10 14.44 -10.40
CA PHE A 33 -2.92 12.99 -10.36
C PHE A 33 -1.44 12.58 -10.40
N VAL A 34 -0.65 13.14 -11.31
CA VAL A 34 0.78 12.88 -11.40
C VAL A 34 1.48 13.22 -10.09
N LEU A 35 1.22 14.40 -9.53
CA LEU A 35 1.82 14.82 -8.26
C LEU A 35 1.40 13.91 -7.10
N PHE A 36 0.15 13.48 -7.06
CA PHE A 36 -0.41 12.56 -6.07
C PHE A 36 0.23 11.17 -6.13
N SER A 37 0.47 10.67 -7.34
CA SER A 37 0.92 9.30 -7.59
C SER A 37 2.44 9.14 -7.72
N SER A 38 3.23 10.24 -7.72
CA SER A 38 4.69 10.18 -7.87
C SER A 38 5.40 10.19 -6.52
N PRO A 39 6.07 9.10 -6.11
CA PRO A 39 6.83 9.05 -4.87
C PRO A 39 8.09 9.92 -4.96
N ARG A 40 8.49 10.50 -3.83
CA ARG A 40 9.70 11.33 -3.71
C ARG A 40 10.80 10.62 -2.94
N LYS A 41 10.46 9.52 -2.30
CA LYS A 41 11.32 8.68 -1.48
C LYS A 41 11.08 7.21 -1.83
N GLY A 42 11.72 6.30 -1.11
CA GLY A 42 11.53 4.86 -1.30
C GLY A 42 12.72 4.19 -1.99
N ALA A 43 13.71 4.95 -2.48
CA ALA A 43 14.95 4.38 -3.01
C ALA A 43 15.71 3.58 -1.93
N ILE A 44 16.44 2.54 -2.36
CA ILE A 44 17.28 1.74 -1.48
C ILE A 44 18.45 2.59 -0.97
N LEU A 45 18.58 2.67 0.36
CA LEU A 45 19.70 3.36 1.01
C LEU A 45 20.91 2.41 1.14
N GLU A 46 22.11 2.96 1.25
CA GLU A 46 23.35 2.18 1.28
C GLU A 46 23.36 1.09 2.37
N HIS A 47 22.94 1.44 3.61
CA HIS A 47 22.87 0.49 4.72
C HIS A 47 21.84 -0.64 4.52
N GLN A 48 20.90 -0.51 3.58
CA GLN A 48 19.86 -1.50 3.28
C GLN A 48 20.36 -2.57 2.30
N LYS A 49 21.29 -2.21 1.41
CA LYS A 49 21.79 -3.06 0.34
C LYS A 49 22.36 -4.40 0.83
N ASN A 50 23.17 -4.36 1.87
CA ASN A 50 23.80 -5.57 2.41
C ASN A 50 22.80 -6.61 2.90
N TYR A 51 21.63 -6.18 3.38
CA TYR A 51 20.57 -7.09 3.78
C TYR A 51 19.82 -7.63 2.56
N LEU A 52 19.40 -6.76 1.65
CA LEU A 52 18.63 -7.14 0.47
C LEU A 52 19.43 -8.03 -0.49
N ASN A 53 20.74 -7.82 -0.61
CA ASN A 53 21.62 -8.64 -1.43
C ASN A 53 21.80 -10.09 -0.92
N LYS A 54 21.30 -10.42 0.28
CA LYS A 54 21.25 -11.81 0.76
C LYS A 54 20.08 -12.60 0.22
N ALA A 55 19.08 -11.92 -0.31
CA ALA A 55 17.94 -12.56 -0.98
C ALA A 55 18.30 -12.92 -2.42
N LYS A 56 17.64 -13.93 -2.96
CA LYS A 56 17.66 -14.19 -4.40
C LYS A 56 16.82 -13.11 -5.08
N GLY A 57 17.46 -12.23 -5.82
CA GLY A 57 16.82 -11.13 -6.55
C GLY A 57 16.50 -11.52 -7.99
N GLU A 58 15.29 -11.23 -8.46
CA GLU A 58 14.87 -11.43 -9.84
C GLU A 58 14.09 -10.21 -10.34
N LEU A 59 14.13 -9.96 -11.66
CA LEU A 59 13.32 -8.91 -12.29
C LEU A 59 12.08 -9.54 -12.94
N VAL A 60 10.92 -9.12 -12.49
CA VAL A 60 9.62 -9.52 -13.06
C VAL A 60 9.06 -8.38 -13.89
N SER A 61 8.74 -8.65 -15.15
CA SER A 61 8.16 -7.65 -16.07
C SER A 61 6.63 -7.65 -15.98
N VAL A 62 6.07 -6.45 -15.86
CA VAL A 62 4.63 -6.18 -15.94
C VAL A 62 4.45 -5.00 -16.87
N GLU A 63 3.98 -5.24 -18.08
CA GLU A 63 3.96 -4.23 -19.16
C GLU A 63 5.32 -3.51 -19.28
N ASN A 64 5.37 -2.21 -19.06
CA ASN A 64 6.58 -1.39 -19.14
C ASN A 64 7.32 -1.27 -17.79
N ILE A 65 6.84 -1.94 -16.74
CA ILE A 65 7.43 -1.90 -15.40
C ILE A 65 8.28 -3.16 -15.17
N LYS A 66 9.48 -2.97 -14.64
CA LYS A 66 10.32 -4.06 -14.13
C LYS A 66 10.31 -4.00 -12.61
N LEU A 67 9.76 -5.03 -12.00
CA LEU A 67 9.68 -5.17 -10.55
C LEU A 67 10.91 -5.92 -10.04
N GLN A 68 11.61 -5.38 -9.07
CA GLN A 68 12.65 -6.10 -8.36
C GLN A 68 12.00 -6.96 -7.26
N THR A 69 12.06 -8.27 -7.41
CA THR A 69 11.63 -9.23 -6.41
C THR A 69 12.80 -9.73 -5.57
N TYR A 70 12.49 -10.19 -4.39
CA TYR A 70 13.42 -10.75 -3.41
C TYR A 70 12.80 -12.02 -2.82
N THR A 71 13.56 -13.11 -2.83
CA THR A 71 13.14 -14.40 -2.28
C THR A 71 14.07 -14.84 -1.17
N TRP A 72 13.51 -15.22 -0.04
CA TRP A 72 14.17 -15.98 1.02
C TRP A 72 13.50 -17.36 1.05
N GLU A 73 14.23 -18.34 0.58
CA GLU A 73 13.71 -19.71 0.42
C GLU A 73 13.41 -20.36 1.78
N GLY A 74 12.32 -21.12 1.84
CA GLY A 74 11.87 -21.93 2.96
C GLY A 74 10.97 -23.06 2.46
N ASN A 75 10.72 -24.06 3.32
CA ASN A 75 9.95 -25.27 2.95
C ASN A 75 8.48 -25.20 3.38
N ASN A 76 8.09 -24.20 4.16
CA ASN A 76 6.72 -23.97 4.58
C ASN A 76 5.95 -23.18 3.50
N LYS A 77 4.71 -22.79 3.78
CA LYS A 77 3.87 -21.97 2.90
C LYS A 77 4.55 -20.69 2.46
N THR A 78 4.13 -20.18 1.30
CA THR A 78 4.70 -18.95 0.73
C THR A 78 3.96 -17.72 1.23
N VAL A 79 4.72 -16.71 1.67
CA VAL A 79 4.22 -15.41 2.15
C VAL A 79 4.68 -14.31 1.20
N LEU A 80 3.76 -13.50 0.70
CA LEU A 80 4.03 -12.29 -0.09
C LEU A 80 3.98 -11.05 0.80
N LEU A 81 5.00 -10.20 0.72
CA LEU A 81 5.12 -8.96 1.50
C LEU A 81 4.98 -7.72 0.61
N LEU A 82 4.02 -6.85 0.90
CA LEU A 82 3.70 -5.62 0.16
C LEU A 82 3.95 -4.38 1.03
N HIS A 83 4.97 -3.60 0.71
CA HIS A 83 5.32 -2.40 1.47
C HIS A 83 4.40 -1.20 1.17
N GLY A 84 4.47 -0.14 1.98
CA GLY A 84 3.69 1.07 1.83
C GLY A 84 4.36 2.14 0.94
N TRP A 85 3.68 3.29 0.83
CA TRP A 85 4.14 4.47 0.12
C TRP A 85 5.48 4.99 0.65
N GLU A 86 6.35 5.46 -0.25
CA GLU A 86 7.68 5.99 0.04
C GLU A 86 8.56 5.08 0.93
N SER A 87 8.36 3.76 0.81
CA SER A 87 9.08 2.70 1.49
C SER A 87 9.75 1.75 0.47
N ASN A 88 10.30 0.64 0.91
CA ASN A 88 10.85 -0.45 0.07
C ASN A 88 10.86 -1.75 0.87
N VAL A 89 11.31 -2.85 0.24
CA VAL A 89 11.31 -4.20 0.86
C VAL A 89 12.09 -4.27 2.17
N TYR A 90 13.11 -3.45 2.38
CA TYR A 90 13.90 -3.45 3.62
C TYR A 90 13.08 -3.22 4.90
N ARG A 91 11.90 -2.57 4.80
CA ARG A 91 11.02 -2.39 5.96
C ARG A 91 10.64 -3.71 6.64
N TRP A 92 10.63 -4.80 5.88
CA TRP A 92 10.25 -6.12 6.33
C TRP A 92 11.37 -6.89 7.04
N LYS A 93 12.58 -6.30 7.17
CA LYS A 93 13.76 -6.98 7.72
C LYS A 93 13.46 -7.75 9.02
N ASN A 94 12.79 -7.12 9.99
CA ASN A 94 12.48 -7.78 11.25
C ASN A 94 11.48 -8.92 11.06
N LEU A 95 10.36 -8.69 10.39
CA LEU A 95 9.37 -9.72 10.12
C LEU A 95 9.92 -10.90 9.30
N ILE A 96 10.80 -10.62 8.33
CA ILE A 96 11.47 -11.67 7.54
C ILE A 96 12.26 -12.62 8.46
N GLU A 97 12.95 -12.11 9.48
CA GLU A 97 13.69 -12.99 10.41
C GLU A 97 12.74 -13.85 11.27
N PHE A 98 11.54 -13.38 11.59
CA PHE A 98 10.52 -14.19 12.26
C PHE A 98 9.96 -15.26 11.31
N LEU A 99 9.60 -14.90 10.08
CA LEU A 99 9.10 -15.84 9.08
C LEU A 99 10.13 -16.92 8.73
N LYS A 100 11.41 -16.58 8.65
CA LYS A 100 12.51 -17.54 8.41
C LYS A 100 12.66 -18.57 9.53
N ARG A 101 12.45 -18.17 10.80
CA ARG A 101 12.49 -19.14 11.94
C ARG A 101 11.40 -20.19 11.85
N GLU A 102 10.29 -19.85 11.18
CA GLU A 102 9.16 -20.76 10.93
C GLU A 102 9.24 -21.43 9.54
N ASP A 103 10.39 -21.33 8.88
CA ASP A 103 10.71 -21.96 7.59
C ASP A 103 9.76 -21.54 6.44
N TYR A 104 9.11 -20.35 6.51
CA TYR A 104 8.30 -19.83 5.42
C TYR A 104 9.15 -19.51 4.19
N ASN A 105 8.60 -19.82 3.00
CA ASN A 105 9.12 -19.27 1.76
C ASN A 105 8.61 -17.83 1.62
N ILE A 106 9.52 -16.85 1.50
CA ILE A 106 9.16 -15.43 1.59
C ILE A 106 9.45 -14.75 0.26
N ILE A 107 8.44 -14.10 -0.28
CA ILE A 107 8.54 -13.28 -1.48
C ILE A 107 8.23 -11.83 -1.09
N ALA A 108 9.05 -10.91 -1.52
CA ALA A 108 8.77 -9.49 -1.44
C ALA A 108 9.17 -8.82 -2.76
N PHE A 109 8.62 -7.67 -3.06
CA PHE A 109 9.09 -6.87 -4.20
C PHE A 109 8.97 -5.38 -3.91
N ASP A 110 9.86 -4.63 -4.50
CA ASP A 110 9.75 -3.18 -4.50
C ASP A 110 8.59 -2.77 -5.42
N ALA A 111 7.65 -1.99 -4.90
CA ALA A 111 6.51 -1.48 -5.66
C ALA A 111 6.97 -0.62 -6.85
N PRO A 112 6.13 -0.41 -7.87
CA PRO A 112 6.45 0.54 -8.96
C PRO A 112 6.94 1.89 -8.44
N ALA A 113 7.94 2.44 -9.08
CA ALA A 113 8.61 3.71 -8.72
C ALA A 113 9.30 3.71 -7.33
N HIS A 114 9.50 2.54 -6.71
CA HIS A 114 10.19 2.40 -5.42
C HIS A 114 11.36 1.42 -5.51
N GLY A 115 12.28 1.52 -4.54
CA GLY A 115 13.42 0.62 -4.40
C GLY A 115 14.24 0.49 -5.68
N ASN A 116 14.37 -0.74 -6.16
CA ASN A 116 15.04 -1.08 -7.42
C ASN A 116 14.06 -1.38 -8.57
N SER A 117 12.75 -1.19 -8.35
CA SER A 117 11.74 -1.30 -9.41
C SER A 117 11.68 -0.05 -10.27
N THR A 118 11.31 -0.22 -11.55
CA THR A 118 11.08 0.89 -12.47
C THR A 118 9.65 1.43 -12.34
N GLY A 119 9.33 2.47 -13.09
CA GLY A 119 8.03 3.14 -13.11
C GLY A 119 8.11 4.57 -12.59
N ASP A 120 7.06 5.35 -12.85
CA ASP A 120 6.98 6.76 -12.48
C ASP A 120 5.92 7.02 -11.41
N PHE A 121 4.97 6.09 -11.26
CA PHE A 121 3.79 6.25 -10.44
C PHE A 121 3.51 5.03 -9.58
N LEU A 122 2.91 5.25 -8.41
CA LEU A 122 2.30 4.24 -7.60
C LEU A 122 0.91 4.70 -7.14
N ASN A 123 -0.06 3.82 -7.28
CA ASN A 123 -1.38 3.88 -6.66
C ASN A 123 -1.91 2.46 -6.50
N VAL A 124 -3.01 2.28 -5.78
CA VAL A 124 -3.51 0.94 -5.46
C VAL A 124 -3.84 0.11 -6.71
N PRO A 125 -4.54 0.62 -7.75
CA PRO A 125 -4.78 -0.14 -8.98
C PRO A 125 -3.51 -0.64 -9.68
N ILE A 126 -2.50 0.21 -9.86
CA ILE A 126 -1.21 -0.17 -10.48
C ILE A 126 -0.48 -1.19 -9.60
N TYR A 127 -0.44 -0.97 -8.29
CA TYR A 127 0.22 -1.89 -7.36
C TYR A 127 -0.47 -3.25 -7.36
N THR A 128 -1.81 -3.27 -7.43
CA THR A 128 -2.58 -4.52 -7.51
C THR A 128 -2.27 -5.28 -8.79
N ALA A 129 -2.27 -4.64 -9.95
CA ALA A 129 -1.93 -5.27 -11.22
C ALA A 129 -0.50 -5.87 -11.19
N CYS A 130 0.45 -5.15 -10.61
CA CYS A 130 1.82 -5.67 -10.41
C CYS A 130 1.85 -6.84 -9.41
N SER A 131 1.07 -6.76 -8.32
CA SER A 131 0.96 -7.85 -7.35
C SER A 131 0.34 -9.10 -7.94
N GLU A 132 -0.67 -8.97 -8.80
CA GLU A 132 -1.30 -10.09 -9.52
C GLU A 132 -0.27 -10.90 -10.31
N ARG A 133 0.64 -10.22 -11.02
CA ARG A 133 1.71 -10.90 -11.76
C ARG A 133 2.67 -11.65 -10.84
N VAL A 134 3.02 -11.08 -9.70
CA VAL A 134 3.86 -11.75 -8.69
C VAL A 134 3.12 -12.94 -8.06
N ILE A 135 1.81 -12.78 -7.76
CA ILE A 135 0.96 -13.86 -7.25
C ILE A 135 0.86 -15.03 -8.24
N GLU A 136 0.68 -14.76 -9.53
CA GLU A 136 0.66 -15.79 -10.56
C GLU A 136 1.97 -16.62 -10.62
N LEU A 137 3.12 -15.96 -10.49
CA LEU A 137 4.43 -16.59 -10.57
C LEU A 137 4.79 -17.40 -9.33
N TYR A 138 4.57 -16.83 -8.15
CA TYR A 138 5.06 -17.41 -6.89
C TYR A 138 3.98 -18.11 -6.07
N LYS A 139 2.70 -18.00 -6.45
CA LYS A 139 1.54 -18.64 -5.84
C LYS A 139 1.54 -18.60 -4.31
N PRO A 140 1.61 -17.42 -3.69
CA PRO A 140 1.66 -17.30 -2.25
C PRO A 140 0.37 -17.82 -1.61
N ASN A 141 0.51 -18.38 -0.41
CA ASN A 141 -0.63 -18.74 0.42
C ASN A 141 -1.12 -17.56 1.25
N TYR A 142 -0.21 -16.67 1.64
CA TYR A 142 -0.48 -15.55 2.52
C TYR A 142 0.03 -14.24 1.93
N ILE A 143 -0.68 -13.14 2.21
CA ILE A 143 -0.22 -11.78 1.87
C ILE A 143 -0.16 -10.96 3.15
N ILE A 144 0.95 -10.26 3.36
CA ILE A 144 1.11 -9.28 4.44
C ILE A 144 1.38 -7.93 3.80
N GLY A 145 0.51 -6.96 4.05
CA GLY A 145 0.63 -5.62 3.49
C GLY A 145 0.66 -4.54 4.55
N HIS A 146 1.48 -3.51 4.34
CA HIS A 146 1.52 -2.33 5.20
C HIS A 146 0.99 -1.11 4.47
N SER A 147 0.12 -0.34 5.12
CA SER A 147 -0.38 0.94 4.59
C SER A 147 -0.99 0.74 3.19
N MET A 148 -0.45 1.38 2.15
CA MET A 148 -0.88 1.16 0.76
C MET A 148 -0.73 -0.31 0.32
N GLY A 149 0.29 -1.04 0.77
CA GLY A 149 0.43 -2.47 0.50
C GLY A 149 -0.70 -3.30 1.11
N GLY A 150 -1.22 -2.89 2.27
CA GLY A 150 -2.41 -3.53 2.85
C GLY A 150 -3.70 -3.18 2.08
N MET A 151 -3.88 -1.92 1.63
CA MET A 151 -4.97 -1.60 0.70
C MET A 151 -4.90 -2.44 -0.57
N THR A 152 -3.69 -2.61 -1.12
CA THR A 152 -3.44 -3.42 -2.32
C THR A 152 -3.81 -4.88 -2.10
N SER A 153 -3.40 -5.48 -0.97
CA SER A 153 -3.74 -6.87 -0.65
C SER A 153 -5.25 -7.07 -0.53
N MET A 154 -5.96 -6.14 0.10
CA MET A 154 -7.42 -6.19 0.24
C MET A 154 -8.14 -5.92 -1.10
N TYR A 155 -7.66 -4.97 -1.89
CA TYR A 155 -8.23 -4.72 -3.22
C TYR A 155 -8.03 -5.90 -4.17
N HIS A 156 -6.90 -6.63 -4.03
CA HIS A 156 -6.71 -7.90 -4.74
C HIS A 156 -7.78 -8.95 -4.37
N GLN A 157 -8.16 -9.07 -3.08
CA GLN A 157 -9.24 -9.99 -2.67
C GLN A 157 -10.58 -9.64 -3.31
N TYR A 158 -10.91 -8.35 -3.38
CA TYR A 158 -12.11 -7.88 -4.04
C TYR A 158 -12.12 -8.18 -5.55
N LYS A 159 -11.00 -7.92 -6.21
CA LYS A 159 -10.85 -8.15 -7.66
C LYS A 159 -10.86 -9.64 -8.03
N ASN A 160 -10.41 -10.50 -7.15
CA ASN A 160 -10.16 -11.93 -7.39
C ASN A 160 -10.80 -12.77 -6.28
N PRO A 161 -12.13 -12.84 -6.18
CA PRO A 161 -12.83 -13.49 -5.07
C PRO A 161 -12.58 -15.01 -4.99
N THR A 162 -12.15 -15.64 -6.08
CA THR A 162 -11.83 -17.07 -6.16
C THR A 162 -10.33 -17.39 -6.12
N ASN A 163 -9.52 -16.43 -5.63
CA ASN A 163 -8.07 -16.62 -5.53
C ASN A 163 -7.67 -17.66 -4.49
N THR A 164 -6.40 -18.09 -4.51
CA THR A 164 -5.85 -19.15 -3.64
C THR A 164 -5.25 -18.61 -2.33
N ILE A 165 -5.39 -17.32 -2.04
CA ILE A 165 -4.86 -16.72 -0.82
C ILE A 165 -5.71 -17.14 0.38
N GLU A 166 -5.10 -17.80 1.34
CA GLU A 166 -5.76 -18.32 2.53
C GLU A 166 -5.91 -17.26 3.64
N LYS A 167 -4.88 -16.41 3.80
CA LYS A 167 -4.83 -15.39 4.85
C LYS A 167 -4.25 -14.06 4.35
N VAL A 168 -4.81 -12.97 4.82
CA VAL A 168 -4.32 -11.61 4.57
C VAL A 168 -4.06 -10.90 5.91
N VAL A 169 -2.88 -10.31 6.04
CA VAL A 169 -2.54 -9.43 7.18
C VAL A 169 -2.40 -8.00 6.66
N SER A 170 -3.12 -7.08 7.27
CA SER A 170 -3.09 -5.65 6.93
C SER A 170 -2.63 -4.83 8.12
N LEU A 171 -1.53 -4.10 7.94
CA LEU A 171 -0.88 -3.29 8.98
C LEU A 171 -1.07 -1.80 8.68
N GLY A 172 -1.81 -1.07 9.52
CA GLY A 172 -1.97 0.37 9.44
C GLY A 172 -2.54 0.87 8.10
N SER A 173 -3.49 0.14 7.50
CA SER A 173 -3.98 0.48 6.17
C SER A 173 -5.14 1.47 6.24
N PRO A 174 -5.14 2.51 5.36
CA PRO A 174 -6.33 3.32 5.11
C PRO A 174 -7.47 2.47 4.54
N SER A 175 -8.70 2.97 4.65
CA SER A 175 -9.88 2.29 4.09
C SER A 175 -10.49 3.02 2.89
N GLU A 176 -10.42 4.37 2.86
CA GLU A 176 -11.16 5.18 1.88
C GLU A 176 -10.21 6.04 1.04
N LEU A 177 -10.33 5.96 -0.29
CA LEU A 177 -9.58 6.85 -1.20
C LEU A 177 -10.03 8.31 -1.01
N SER A 178 -11.30 8.54 -0.71
CA SER A 178 -11.84 9.88 -0.46
C SER A 178 -11.17 10.58 0.73
N GLU A 179 -10.87 9.86 1.81
CA GLU A 179 -10.14 10.41 2.97
C GLU A 179 -8.69 10.77 2.61
N ILE A 180 -8.03 9.92 1.81
CA ILE A 180 -6.66 10.18 1.32
C ILE A 180 -6.63 11.42 0.42
N ILE A 181 -7.59 11.53 -0.49
CA ILE A 181 -7.70 12.69 -1.41
C ILE A 181 -8.11 13.97 -0.64
N ALA A 182 -8.99 13.88 0.35
CA ALA A 182 -9.33 15.01 1.20
C ALA A 182 -8.10 15.52 1.99
N HIS A 183 -7.27 14.60 2.50
CA HIS A 183 -5.99 14.99 3.11
C HIS A 183 -5.06 15.68 2.09
N TYR A 184 -4.95 15.15 0.87
CA TYR A 184 -4.17 15.73 -0.21
C TYR A 184 -4.68 17.14 -0.58
N GLN A 185 -6.00 17.33 -0.73
CA GLN A 185 -6.64 18.62 -0.95
C GLN A 185 -6.31 19.60 0.17
N ASN A 186 -6.44 19.17 1.42
CA ASN A 186 -6.15 19.99 2.57
C ASN A 186 -4.66 20.39 2.67
N LEU A 187 -3.75 19.52 2.29
CA LEU A 187 -2.32 19.78 2.28
C LEU A 187 -1.94 20.84 1.24
N LEU A 188 -2.50 20.74 0.05
CA LEU A 188 -2.19 21.66 -1.06
C LEU A 188 -3.07 22.91 -1.09
N LYS A 189 -4.26 22.87 -0.46
CA LYS A 189 -5.28 23.93 -0.52
C LYS A 189 -5.79 24.18 -1.94
N PHE A 190 -5.92 23.14 -2.77
CA PHE A 190 -6.60 23.31 -4.04
C PHE A 190 -8.13 23.29 -3.87
N ASN A 191 -8.84 23.94 -4.80
CA ASN A 191 -10.28 24.16 -4.73
C ASN A 191 -11.09 22.98 -5.27
N ASP A 192 -12.43 23.04 -5.12
CA ASP A 192 -13.36 21.99 -5.53
C ASP A 192 -13.40 21.78 -7.05
N THR A 193 -13.03 22.77 -7.85
CA THR A 193 -12.92 22.60 -9.31
C THR A 193 -11.76 21.64 -9.65
N VAL A 194 -10.64 21.72 -8.94
CA VAL A 194 -9.53 20.77 -9.09
C VAL A 194 -9.93 19.40 -8.59
N LEU A 195 -10.59 19.32 -7.42
CA LEU A 195 -11.09 18.04 -6.87
C LEU A 195 -12.06 17.35 -7.83
N SER A 196 -13.07 18.06 -8.33
CA SER A 196 -14.03 17.53 -9.30
C SER A 196 -13.34 17.07 -10.58
N SER A 197 -12.39 17.85 -11.10
CA SER A 197 -11.61 17.46 -12.28
C SER A 197 -10.78 16.20 -12.05
N LEU A 198 -10.18 16.07 -10.87
CA LEU A 198 -9.42 14.88 -10.46
C LEU A 198 -10.34 13.66 -10.33
N ASN A 199 -11.53 13.83 -9.77
CA ASN A 199 -12.55 12.78 -9.65
C ASN A 199 -12.97 12.22 -11.01
N GLU A 200 -13.26 13.10 -11.97
CA GLU A 200 -13.57 12.68 -13.36
C GLU A 200 -12.38 11.97 -14.03
N TYR A 201 -11.15 12.40 -13.71
CA TYR A 201 -9.97 11.74 -14.24
C TYR A 201 -9.79 10.33 -13.68
N PHE A 202 -10.05 10.10 -12.37
CA PHE A 202 -10.08 8.74 -11.79
C PHE A 202 -11.13 7.88 -12.49
N LYS A 203 -12.35 8.41 -12.74
CA LYS A 203 -13.38 7.69 -13.48
C LYS A 203 -12.94 7.30 -14.89
N GLN A 204 -12.28 8.21 -15.57
CA GLN A 204 -11.79 7.96 -16.94
C GLN A 204 -10.72 6.85 -17.00
N ILE A 205 -9.75 6.84 -16.05
CA ILE A 205 -8.60 5.92 -16.12
C ILE A 205 -8.83 4.59 -15.42
N TYR A 206 -9.67 4.55 -14.36
CA TYR A 206 -9.90 3.35 -13.54
C TYR A 206 -11.34 2.88 -13.51
N GLY A 207 -12.29 3.62 -14.08
CA GLY A 207 -13.69 3.24 -14.13
C GLY A 207 -14.49 3.53 -12.86
N PHE A 208 -13.91 4.18 -11.84
CA PHE A 208 -14.59 4.52 -10.59
C PHE A 208 -14.30 5.98 -10.17
N HIS A 209 -15.26 6.59 -9.48
CA HIS A 209 -15.07 7.85 -8.79
C HIS A 209 -14.36 7.63 -7.44
N ILE A 210 -13.73 8.69 -6.92
CA ILE A 210 -12.94 8.64 -5.67
C ILE A 210 -13.73 8.04 -4.50
N GLU A 211 -15.02 8.38 -4.36
CA GLU A 211 -15.91 7.91 -3.31
C GLU A 211 -16.35 6.44 -3.48
N GLU A 212 -16.21 5.89 -4.69
CA GLU A 212 -16.54 4.51 -5.00
C GLU A 212 -15.43 3.54 -4.59
N PHE A 213 -14.18 4.03 -4.45
CA PHE A 213 -13.05 3.20 -4.00
C PHE A 213 -12.98 3.16 -2.47
N SER A 214 -13.56 2.13 -1.90
CA SER A 214 -13.69 1.94 -0.45
C SER A 214 -13.34 0.51 -0.06
N ILE A 215 -12.18 0.32 0.57
CA ILE A 215 -11.78 -1.00 1.09
C ILE A 215 -12.77 -1.48 2.15
N SER A 216 -13.33 -0.57 2.96
CA SER A 216 -14.33 -0.96 3.95
C SER A 216 -15.61 -1.53 3.32
N LYS A 217 -16.03 -1.03 2.17
CA LYS A 217 -17.18 -1.60 1.42
C LYS A 217 -16.79 -2.92 0.75
N PHE A 218 -15.64 -2.96 0.08
CA PHE A 218 -15.17 -4.16 -0.61
C PHE A 218 -14.97 -5.34 0.34
N SER A 219 -14.59 -5.07 1.59
CA SER A 219 -14.32 -6.12 2.58
C SER A 219 -15.54 -6.96 2.97
N SER A 220 -16.76 -6.51 2.67
CA SER A 220 -17.98 -7.32 2.84
C SER A 220 -18.02 -8.57 1.93
N GLU A 221 -17.22 -8.59 0.87
CA GLU A 221 -17.14 -9.69 -0.10
C GLU A 221 -15.97 -10.67 0.19
N PHE A 222 -15.14 -10.40 1.22
CA PHE A 222 -13.96 -11.23 1.49
C PHE A 222 -14.33 -12.52 2.21
N SER A 223 -14.00 -13.65 1.60
CA SER A 223 -14.07 -14.98 2.22
C SER A 223 -12.79 -15.36 2.95
N THR A 224 -11.67 -14.74 2.60
CA THR A 224 -10.33 -14.98 3.15
C THR A 224 -10.28 -14.61 4.63
N LYS A 225 -9.46 -15.32 5.44
CA LYS A 225 -9.19 -14.93 6.82
C LYS A 225 -8.30 -13.69 6.88
N GLY A 226 -8.66 -12.75 7.74
CA GLY A 226 -7.99 -11.47 7.88
C GLY A 226 -7.44 -11.18 9.28
N LEU A 227 -6.24 -10.59 9.35
CA LEU A 227 -5.73 -9.93 10.55
C LEU A 227 -5.49 -8.46 10.24
N LEU A 228 -6.22 -7.58 10.92
CA LEU A 228 -6.03 -6.14 10.86
C LEU A 228 -5.25 -5.71 12.11
N VAL A 229 -4.06 -5.17 11.94
CA VAL A 229 -3.27 -4.59 13.04
C VAL A 229 -3.21 -3.10 12.85
N HIS A 230 -3.66 -2.32 13.84
CA HIS A 230 -3.70 -0.87 13.73
C HIS A 230 -3.44 -0.20 15.07
N ASP A 231 -2.65 0.86 15.05
CA ASP A 231 -2.37 1.65 16.25
C ASP A 231 -3.44 2.72 16.47
N GLU A 232 -3.91 2.86 17.71
CA GLU A 232 -4.94 3.83 18.09
C GLU A 232 -4.52 5.28 17.82
N PHE A 233 -3.21 5.55 17.89
CA PHE A 233 -2.60 6.87 17.70
C PHE A 233 -1.89 7.01 16.34
N ASP A 234 -2.28 6.20 15.36
CA ASP A 234 -1.73 6.32 14.00
C ASP A 234 -2.08 7.69 13.41
N ALA A 235 -1.06 8.51 13.17
CA ALA A 235 -1.21 9.87 12.65
C ALA A 235 -1.34 9.94 11.11
N ILE A 236 -1.17 8.81 10.41
CA ILE A 236 -1.20 8.73 8.94
C ILE A 236 -2.52 8.15 8.46
N ALA A 237 -2.93 7.00 9.02
CA ALA A 237 -4.20 6.36 8.74
C ALA A 237 -4.97 6.23 10.07
N PRO A 238 -6.16 6.83 10.19
CA PRO A 238 -6.87 6.81 11.47
C PRO A 238 -7.32 5.39 11.83
N PHE A 239 -7.29 5.03 13.13
CA PHE A 239 -7.72 3.72 13.64
C PHE A 239 -9.13 3.34 13.17
N SER A 240 -10.02 4.32 13.02
CA SER A 240 -11.38 4.11 12.49
C SER A 240 -11.41 3.47 11.09
N ALA A 241 -10.33 3.57 10.32
CA ALA A 241 -10.22 2.85 9.04
C ALA A 241 -10.24 1.34 9.26
N ALA A 242 -9.45 0.83 10.22
CA ALA A 242 -9.44 -0.59 10.55
C ALA A 242 -10.76 -1.06 11.17
N GLU A 243 -11.41 -0.22 12.00
CA GLU A 243 -12.74 -0.53 12.56
C GLU A 243 -13.79 -0.69 11.46
N ARG A 244 -13.80 0.20 10.45
CA ARG A 244 -14.73 0.10 9.31
C ARG A 244 -14.49 -1.15 8.47
N ILE A 245 -13.23 -1.50 8.20
CA ILE A 245 -12.88 -2.71 7.47
C ILE A 245 -13.32 -3.94 8.27
N HIS A 246 -12.95 -4.02 9.55
CA HIS A 246 -13.29 -5.15 10.42
C HIS A 246 -14.80 -5.38 10.55
N LYS A 247 -15.56 -4.30 10.68
CA LYS A 247 -17.02 -4.37 10.75
C LYS A 247 -17.66 -5.09 9.57
N ASN A 248 -17.07 -4.96 8.38
CA ASN A 248 -17.60 -5.54 7.15
C ASN A 248 -16.92 -6.87 6.76
N TRP A 249 -15.69 -7.09 7.20
CA TRP A 249 -14.94 -8.33 6.92
C TRP A 249 -15.22 -9.37 8.00
N GLN A 250 -16.20 -10.24 7.78
CA GLN A 250 -16.68 -11.21 8.76
C GLN A 250 -15.59 -12.15 9.31
N ASN A 251 -14.68 -12.58 8.44
CA ASN A 251 -13.59 -13.50 8.79
C ASN A 251 -12.30 -12.78 9.24
N SER A 252 -12.41 -11.54 9.73
CA SER A 252 -11.26 -10.79 10.22
C SER A 252 -11.17 -10.73 11.73
N THR A 253 -9.95 -10.55 12.20
CA THR A 253 -9.63 -10.19 13.60
C THR A 253 -8.99 -8.81 13.59
N LEU A 254 -9.38 -7.95 14.55
CA LEU A 254 -8.78 -6.64 14.74
C LEU A 254 -7.90 -6.64 15.98
N LEU A 255 -6.59 -6.44 15.77
CA LEU A 255 -5.61 -6.23 16.83
C LEU A 255 -5.32 -4.73 16.94
N LYS A 256 -5.81 -4.12 18.02
CA LYS A 256 -5.53 -2.74 18.37
C LYS A 256 -4.23 -2.66 19.15
N THR A 257 -3.34 -1.75 18.75
CA THR A 257 -2.11 -1.41 19.48
C THR A 257 -2.15 0.03 19.97
N GLN A 258 -1.24 0.38 20.89
CA GLN A 258 -1.14 1.74 21.44
C GLN A 258 0.32 2.18 21.47
N GLY A 259 0.59 3.36 20.86
CA GLY A 259 1.91 3.99 20.89
C GLY A 259 2.96 3.40 19.95
N LEU A 260 2.57 2.49 19.05
CA LEU A 260 3.46 1.93 18.01
C LEU A 260 3.47 2.80 16.75
N GLY A 261 2.43 3.64 16.59
CA GLY A 261 2.25 4.51 15.44
C GLY A 261 2.05 3.74 14.12
N HIS A 262 2.23 4.43 13.00
CA HIS A 262 1.96 3.89 11.67
C HIS A 262 2.87 2.72 11.25
N SER A 263 4.05 2.59 11.83
CA SER A 263 5.06 1.64 11.33
C SER A 263 4.79 0.18 11.64
N LEU A 264 4.28 -0.15 12.84
CA LEU A 264 3.85 -1.48 13.28
C LEU A 264 4.87 -2.61 12.99
N HIS A 265 6.17 -2.37 13.25
CA HIS A 265 7.26 -3.33 12.95
C HIS A 265 7.95 -3.89 14.21
N GLN A 266 7.30 -3.75 15.36
CA GLN A 266 7.77 -4.24 16.65
C GLN A 266 7.63 -5.77 16.76
N ASP A 267 8.44 -6.38 17.62
CA ASP A 267 8.50 -7.83 17.77
C ASP A 267 7.16 -8.42 18.23
N ASP A 268 6.44 -7.73 19.13
CA ASP A 268 5.12 -8.17 19.60
C ASP A 268 4.11 -8.27 18.44
N VAL A 269 4.14 -7.32 17.50
CA VAL A 269 3.31 -7.38 16.28
C VAL A 269 3.74 -8.55 15.41
N ASN A 270 5.04 -8.78 15.26
CA ASN A 270 5.57 -9.89 14.47
C ASN A 270 5.14 -11.24 15.08
N PHE A 271 5.16 -11.40 16.40
CA PHE A 271 4.64 -12.60 17.07
C PHE A 271 3.16 -12.83 16.77
N GLN A 272 2.33 -11.80 16.89
CA GLN A 272 0.89 -11.91 16.56
C GLN A 272 0.64 -12.29 15.09
N ILE A 273 1.45 -11.77 14.19
CA ILE A 273 1.38 -12.17 12.76
C ILE A 273 1.70 -13.65 12.61
N ILE A 274 2.80 -14.14 13.21
CA ILE A 274 3.18 -15.56 13.13
C ILE A 274 2.10 -16.47 13.73
N ASP A 275 1.56 -16.11 14.89
CA ASP A 275 0.49 -16.87 15.53
C ASP A 275 -0.76 -16.94 14.64
N PHE A 276 -1.14 -15.82 14.02
CA PHE A 276 -2.24 -15.79 13.06
C PHE A 276 -1.97 -16.67 11.83
N LEU A 277 -0.76 -16.63 11.26
CA LEU A 277 -0.43 -17.47 10.10
C LEU A 277 -0.48 -18.95 10.43
N LYS A 278 -0.14 -19.36 11.66
CA LYS A 278 -0.15 -20.76 12.15
C LYS A 278 -1.54 -21.24 12.58
N SER A 279 -2.48 -20.34 12.90
CA SER A 279 -3.84 -20.72 13.29
C SER A 279 -4.57 -21.48 12.16
N GLU A 280 -5.53 -22.32 12.51
CA GLU A 280 -6.39 -23.02 11.55
C GLU A 280 -7.37 -22.08 10.85
#